data_97977337abcd475501012f3fa94cba0d
#
_entry.id   97977337abcd475501012f3fa94cba0d
#
_cell.length_a   1.000
_cell.length_b   1.000
_cell.length_c   1.000
_cell.angle_alpha   90.00
_cell.angle_beta   90.00
_cell.angle_gamma   90.00
#
_symmetry.space_group_name_H-M   'P 1'
#
loop_
_entity.id
_entity.type
_entity.pdbx_description
1 polymer ?
#
loop_
_entity_poly.entity_id
_entity_poly.type
_entity_poly.pdbx_seq_one_letter_code
_entity_poly.pdbx_strand_id
1 'polypeptide(L)'
;MKKNNLGNYLIIGFFALLLGVIAITNSNLFNKSKTQILDGDLSTTEYNWYFNPREDHKQPDPIKEADFFKSYNTYYVGDPNEKVIYLTFDAGYENGYTNLLLDTLKKHNAPANFFVVKSYIENNKDLVNRMVKEGHLVCNHSKSHVSMASIDNIDKINE
;
A
#
# COMPACT_ATOMS: atom_id res chain seq x y z
N MET A 1 -19.63 51.31 28.33
CA MET A 1 -18.53 50.33 28.58
C MET A 1 -18.13 49.68 27.27
N LYS A 2 -16.99 50.04 26.70
CA LYS A 2 -16.44 49.34 25.52
C LYS A 2 -15.77 48.05 25.99
N LYS A 3 -16.35 46.88 25.66
CA LYS A 3 -15.71 45.59 25.91
C LYS A 3 -14.43 45.50 25.03
N ASN A 4 -13.30 45.29 25.68
CA ASN A 4 -12.00 45.12 25.02
C ASN A 4 -12.00 43.85 24.21
N ASN A 5 -12.03 43.97 22.88
CA ASN A 5 -11.89 42.84 21.94
C ASN A 5 -10.44 42.32 21.81
N LEU A 6 -9.51 42.89 22.59
CA LEU A 6 -8.09 42.57 22.51
C LEU A 6 -7.79 41.10 22.80
N GLY A 7 -8.50 40.49 23.76
CA GLY A 7 -8.33 39.07 24.08
C GLY A 7 -8.73 38.12 22.96
N ASN A 8 -9.76 38.45 22.18
CA ASN A 8 -10.21 37.62 21.06
C ASN A 8 -9.22 37.64 19.90
N TYR A 9 -8.57 38.78 19.64
CA TYR A 9 -7.55 38.88 18.60
C TYR A 9 -6.27 38.11 18.96
N LEU A 10 -5.89 38.08 20.24
CA LEU A 10 -4.74 37.30 20.71
C LEU A 10 -5.00 35.79 20.61
N ILE A 11 -6.21 35.32 20.92
CA ILE A 11 -6.59 33.92 20.80
C ILE A 11 -6.60 33.48 19.30
N ILE A 12 -7.19 34.29 18.42
CA ILE A 12 -7.22 34.02 16.97
C ILE A 12 -5.81 34.00 16.41
N GLY A 13 -4.95 34.95 16.81
CA GLY A 13 -3.54 34.98 16.38
C GLY A 13 -2.77 33.74 16.85
N PHE A 14 -2.99 33.26 18.06
CA PHE A 14 -2.36 32.05 18.59
C PHE A 14 -2.78 30.79 17.81
N PHE A 15 -4.08 30.64 17.52
CA PHE A 15 -4.58 29.51 16.71
C PHE A 15 -4.07 29.54 15.28
N ALA A 16 -4.00 30.73 14.66
CA ALA A 16 -3.43 30.87 13.32
C ALA A 16 -1.94 30.50 13.28
N LEU A 17 -1.18 30.89 14.30
CA LEU A 17 0.24 30.53 14.45
C LEU A 17 0.42 29.02 14.69
N LEU A 18 -0.44 28.41 15.51
CA LEU A 18 -0.42 26.97 15.78
C LEU A 18 -0.72 26.17 14.51
N LEU A 19 -1.75 26.56 13.75
CA LEU A 19 -2.09 25.92 12.45
C LEU A 19 -0.97 26.08 11.43
N GLY A 20 -0.30 27.22 11.40
CA GLY A 20 0.88 27.46 10.56
C GLY A 20 2.04 26.53 10.91
N VAL A 21 2.34 26.35 12.19
CA VAL A 21 3.38 25.42 12.66
C VAL A 21 3.03 23.97 12.32
N ILE A 22 1.78 23.55 12.49
CA ILE A 22 1.31 22.21 12.14
C ILE A 22 1.43 21.96 10.62
N ALA A 23 1.08 22.95 9.80
CA ALA A 23 1.21 22.86 8.34
C ALA A 23 2.69 22.75 7.89
N ILE A 24 3.59 23.52 8.51
CA ILE A 24 5.03 23.47 8.22
C ILE A 24 5.64 22.15 8.68
N THR A 25 5.28 21.64 9.87
CA THR A 25 5.80 20.36 10.35
C THR A 25 5.31 19.20 9.51
N ASN A 26 4.04 19.20 9.09
CA ASN A 26 3.49 18.18 8.19
C ASN A 26 4.12 18.25 6.80
N SER A 27 4.36 19.43 6.24
CA SER A 27 5.04 19.57 4.95
C SER A 27 6.50 19.11 5.01
N ASN A 28 7.21 19.36 6.13
CA ASN A 28 8.57 18.89 6.34
C ASN A 28 8.64 17.37 6.56
N LEU A 29 7.66 16.78 7.26
CA LEU A 29 7.52 15.32 7.40
C LEU A 29 7.24 14.65 6.05
N PHE A 30 6.37 15.24 5.23
CA PHE A 30 6.04 14.74 3.89
C PHE A 30 7.26 14.87 2.94
N ASN A 31 8.00 15.98 2.99
CA ASN A 31 9.21 16.16 2.21
C ASN A 31 10.36 15.27 2.72
N LYS A 32 10.49 15.04 4.04
CA LYS A 32 11.51 14.15 4.59
C LYS A 32 11.26 12.68 4.22
N SER A 33 9.98 12.28 4.09
CA SER A 33 9.61 10.96 3.56
C SER A 33 9.94 10.82 2.06
N LYS A 34 9.88 11.91 1.30
CA LYS A 34 10.26 11.93 -0.12
C LYS A 34 11.78 11.90 -0.37
N THR A 35 12.59 12.35 0.59
CA THR A 35 14.04 12.57 0.39
C THR A 35 14.90 11.39 0.90
N GLN A 36 14.33 10.37 1.53
CA GLN A 36 15.10 9.22 2.06
C GLN A 36 15.13 8.01 1.12
N ILE A 37 14.55 8.12 -0.07
CA ILE A 37 14.62 7.05 -1.06
C ILE A 37 15.55 7.54 -2.17
N LEU A 38 16.76 6.94 -2.22
CA LEU A 38 17.60 6.78 -3.39
C LEU A 38 18.62 7.92 -3.68
N ASP A 39 19.65 7.92 -2.87
CA ASP A 39 20.99 8.36 -3.31
C ASP A 39 21.87 7.11 -3.53
N GLY A 40 21.41 6.21 -4.39
CA GLY A 40 22.09 4.97 -4.74
C GLY A 40 21.63 4.46 -6.11
N ASP A 41 22.52 3.82 -6.83
CA ASP A 41 22.20 3.11 -8.06
C ASP A 41 21.09 2.09 -7.78
N LEU A 42 20.00 2.13 -8.57
CA LEU A 42 18.94 1.16 -8.50
C LEU A 42 19.48 -0.21 -8.89
N SER A 43 19.26 -1.21 -8.04
CA SER A 43 19.62 -2.58 -8.40
C SER A 43 18.72 -3.07 -9.53
N THR A 44 19.34 -3.51 -10.62
CA THR A 44 18.67 -4.18 -11.75
C THR A 44 18.71 -5.70 -11.61
N THR A 45 19.07 -6.21 -10.45
CA THR A 45 19.07 -7.65 -10.19
C THR A 45 17.62 -8.14 -10.09
N GLU A 46 17.25 -9.06 -10.97
CA GLU A 46 15.92 -9.66 -10.94
C GLU A 46 15.90 -10.85 -10.00
N TYR A 47 14.92 -10.85 -9.10
CA TYR A 47 14.64 -11.94 -8.20
C TYR A 47 13.28 -12.52 -8.55
N ASN A 48 13.26 -13.75 -9.07
CA ASN A 48 12.02 -14.46 -9.36
C ASN A 48 11.46 -15.03 -8.06
N TRP A 49 10.39 -14.44 -7.56
CA TRP A 49 9.75 -14.91 -6.34
C TRP A 49 8.98 -16.20 -6.57
N TYR A 50 9.28 -17.21 -5.76
CA TYR A 50 8.50 -18.44 -5.68
C TYR A 50 8.62 -19.05 -4.28
N PHE A 51 7.80 -20.03 -4.00
CA PHE A 51 7.92 -20.84 -2.78
C PHE A 51 7.60 -22.29 -3.11
N ASN A 52 8.20 -23.22 -2.35
CA ASN A 52 7.93 -24.63 -2.46
C ASN A 52 6.90 -25.03 -1.37
N PRO A 53 5.71 -25.54 -1.76
CA PRO A 53 4.74 -26.04 -0.81
C PRO A 53 5.34 -27.18 0.04
N ARG A 54 4.95 -27.24 1.30
CA ARG A 54 5.35 -28.32 2.21
C ARG A 54 4.13 -29.12 2.64
N GLU A 55 4.36 -30.38 2.96
CA GLU A 55 3.36 -31.25 3.56
C GLU A 55 3.06 -30.86 5.01
N ASP A 56 2.01 -31.47 5.59
CA ASP A 56 1.62 -31.32 7.00
C ASP A 56 1.30 -29.88 7.43
N HIS A 57 0.76 -29.08 6.52
CA HIS A 57 0.38 -27.67 6.79
C HIS A 57 1.53 -26.80 7.31
N LYS A 58 2.76 -27.13 6.97
CA LYS A 58 3.93 -26.33 7.31
C LYS A 58 4.02 -25.12 6.38
N GLN A 59 4.67 -24.05 6.88
CA GLN A 59 4.98 -22.89 6.03
C GLN A 59 5.81 -23.33 4.83
N PRO A 60 5.57 -22.73 3.64
CA PRO A 60 6.35 -23.06 2.44
C PRO A 60 7.81 -22.61 2.59
N ASP A 61 8.71 -23.27 1.89
CA ASP A 61 10.10 -22.85 1.80
C ASP A 61 10.23 -21.72 0.76
N PRO A 62 10.70 -20.54 1.16
CA PRO A 62 10.87 -19.40 0.25
C PRO A 62 12.15 -19.56 -0.58
N ILE A 63 12.37 -18.61 -1.51
CA ILE A 63 13.64 -18.49 -2.23
C ILE A 63 14.80 -18.17 -1.27
N LYS A 64 16.03 -18.40 -1.70
CA LYS A 64 17.24 -18.18 -0.89
C LYS A 64 17.40 -16.74 -0.42
N GLU A 65 16.93 -15.81 -1.21
CA GLU A 65 17.01 -14.35 -0.98
C GLU A 65 15.93 -13.83 -0.03
N ALA A 66 15.06 -14.70 0.49
CA ALA A 66 13.94 -14.29 1.35
C ALA A 66 14.37 -13.49 2.59
N ASP A 67 15.52 -13.85 3.18
CA ASP A 67 16.04 -13.11 4.35
C ASP A 67 16.49 -11.69 4.00
N PHE A 68 17.01 -11.48 2.80
CA PHE A 68 17.33 -10.14 2.31
C PHE A 68 16.05 -9.26 2.23
N PHE A 69 14.96 -9.80 1.72
CA PHE A 69 13.71 -9.05 1.62
C PHE A 69 13.10 -8.67 2.96
N LYS A 70 13.32 -9.44 4.01
CA LYS A 70 12.84 -9.11 5.37
C LYS A 70 13.30 -7.75 5.87
N SER A 71 14.50 -7.32 5.47
CA SER A 71 15.04 -6.00 5.83
C SER A 71 14.24 -4.83 5.24
N TYR A 72 13.37 -5.09 4.26
CA TYR A 72 12.52 -4.12 3.57
C TYR A 72 11.05 -4.19 4.00
N ASN A 73 10.75 -4.71 5.19
CA ASN A 73 9.38 -4.91 5.69
C ASN A 73 8.49 -5.73 4.73
N THR A 74 9.07 -6.74 4.12
CA THR A 74 8.36 -7.64 3.20
C THR A 74 7.69 -8.76 3.98
N TYR A 75 6.41 -9.00 3.70
CA TYR A 75 5.62 -10.06 4.33
C TYR A 75 5.17 -11.06 3.27
N TYR A 76 5.40 -12.35 3.51
CA TYR A 76 5.02 -13.44 2.60
C TYR A 76 4.50 -14.68 3.33
N VAL A 77 4.63 -14.72 4.67
CA VAL A 77 4.08 -15.76 5.55
C VAL A 77 3.58 -15.12 6.84
N GLY A 78 2.56 -15.71 7.44
CA GLY A 78 2.04 -15.33 8.75
C GLY A 78 2.71 -16.08 9.90
N ASP A 79 2.15 -15.97 11.11
CA ASP A 79 2.62 -16.72 12.27
C ASP A 79 2.28 -18.22 12.08
N PRO A 80 3.25 -19.15 12.18
CA PRO A 80 3.02 -20.59 12.03
C PRO A 80 2.15 -21.21 13.14
N ASN A 81 1.99 -20.50 14.27
CA ASN A 81 1.17 -20.95 15.40
C ASN A 81 -0.31 -20.55 15.25
N GLU A 82 -0.63 -19.69 14.30
CA GLU A 82 -2.00 -19.25 14.02
C GLU A 82 -2.59 -20.02 12.85
N LYS A 83 -3.84 -20.48 12.99
CA LYS A 83 -4.60 -21.11 11.90
C LYS A 83 -5.29 -20.05 11.06
N VAL A 84 -4.51 -19.28 10.34
CA VAL A 84 -4.96 -18.15 9.50
C VAL A 84 -4.42 -18.32 8.09
N ILE A 85 -5.22 -17.94 7.09
CA ILE A 85 -4.82 -17.77 5.71
C ILE A 85 -5.05 -16.33 5.29
N TYR A 86 -4.14 -15.78 4.51
CA TYR A 86 -4.24 -14.44 3.95
C TYR A 86 -4.58 -14.56 2.47
N LEU A 87 -5.72 -13.98 2.08
CA LEU A 87 -6.17 -14.01 0.69
C LEU A 87 -5.62 -12.79 -0.03
N THR A 88 -4.91 -13.02 -1.15
CA THR A 88 -4.40 -12.00 -2.03
C THR A 88 -4.85 -12.28 -3.48
N PHE A 89 -5.23 -11.23 -4.19
CA PHE A 89 -5.66 -11.30 -5.58
C PHE A 89 -4.93 -10.24 -6.39
N ASP A 90 -4.22 -10.67 -7.42
CA ASP A 90 -3.60 -9.78 -8.38
C ASP A 90 -4.56 -9.55 -9.55
N ALA A 91 -4.87 -8.28 -9.83
CA ALA A 91 -5.86 -7.91 -10.83
C ALA A 91 -5.27 -6.94 -11.87
N GLY A 92 -4.95 -7.47 -13.04
CA GLY A 92 -4.47 -6.71 -14.19
C GLY A 92 -5.59 -6.25 -15.12
N TYR A 93 -6.67 -7.02 -15.25
CA TYR A 93 -7.85 -6.73 -16.06
C TYR A 93 -9.10 -7.39 -15.49
N GLU A 94 -10.28 -6.90 -15.88
CA GLU A 94 -11.57 -7.46 -15.48
C GLU A 94 -12.09 -8.42 -16.57
N ASN A 95 -12.51 -9.61 -16.14
CA ASN A 95 -13.06 -10.64 -17.00
C ASN A 95 -14.48 -11.09 -16.59
N GLY A 96 -15.15 -10.29 -15.75
CA GLY A 96 -16.55 -10.53 -15.32
C GLY A 96 -16.71 -11.32 -14.03
N TYR A 97 -15.64 -11.76 -13.38
CA TYR A 97 -15.74 -12.58 -12.17
C TYR A 97 -15.57 -11.83 -10.85
N THR A 98 -15.07 -10.60 -10.88
CA THR A 98 -14.77 -9.86 -9.64
C THR A 98 -16.01 -9.61 -8.78
N ASN A 99 -17.17 -9.34 -9.37
CA ASN A 99 -18.40 -9.19 -8.60
C ASN A 99 -18.79 -10.48 -7.84
N LEU A 100 -18.70 -11.63 -8.49
CA LEU A 100 -18.98 -12.92 -7.87
C LEU A 100 -17.97 -13.26 -6.75
N LEU A 101 -16.70 -12.91 -6.96
CA LEU A 101 -15.65 -13.04 -5.95
C LEU A 101 -15.99 -12.20 -4.71
N LEU A 102 -16.31 -10.92 -4.90
CA LEU A 102 -16.68 -10.01 -3.81
C LEU A 102 -17.94 -10.48 -3.07
N ASP A 103 -18.97 -10.96 -3.78
CA ASP A 103 -20.16 -11.55 -3.16
C ASP A 103 -19.80 -12.75 -2.27
N THR A 104 -18.88 -13.59 -2.74
CA THR A 104 -18.40 -14.76 -2.00
C THR A 104 -17.63 -14.35 -0.75
N LEU A 105 -16.69 -13.42 -0.87
CA LEU A 105 -15.90 -12.90 0.25
C LEU A 105 -16.82 -12.29 1.31
N LYS A 106 -17.78 -11.47 0.88
CA LYS A 106 -18.79 -10.86 1.76
C LYS A 106 -19.63 -11.90 2.50
N LYS A 107 -20.13 -12.91 1.78
CA LYS A 107 -20.92 -14.02 2.37
C LYS A 107 -20.16 -14.73 3.49
N HIS A 108 -18.85 -14.84 3.39
CA HIS A 108 -18.00 -15.53 4.34
C HIS A 108 -17.30 -14.61 5.35
N ASN A 109 -17.58 -13.28 5.33
CA ASN A 109 -16.88 -12.28 6.13
C ASN A 109 -15.35 -12.38 6.01
N ALA A 110 -14.85 -12.67 4.81
CA ALA A 110 -13.45 -12.91 4.53
C ALA A 110 -12.83 -11.65 3.90
N PRO A 111 -12.08 -10.82 4.66
CA PRO A 111 -11.33 -9.72 4.09
C PRO A 111 -10.20 -10.26 3.21
N ALA A 112 -9.81 -9.48 2.19
CA ALA A 112 -8.77 -9.86 1.25
C ALA A 112 -7.97 -8.62 0.81
N ASN A 113 -6.79 -8.86 0.23
CA ASN A 113 -5.95 -7.83 -0.38
C ASN A 113 -6.04 -7.94 -1.89
N PHE A 114 -6.37 -6.86 -2.57
CA PHE A 114 -6.42 -6.77 -4.02
C PHE A 114 -5.26 -5.89 -4.51
N PHE A 115 -4.28 -6.51 -5.15
CA PHE A 115 -3.20 -5.81 -5.81
C PHE A 115 -3.62 -5.47 -7.24
N VAL A 116 -3.84 -4.19 -7.50
CA VAL A 116 -4.43 -3.73 -8.77
C VAL A 116 -3.47 -2.82 -9.54
N VAL A 117 -3.39 -3.02 -10.85
CA VAL A 117 -2.64 -2.12 -11.73
C VAL A 117 -3.45 -0.85 -12.02
N LYS A 118 -2.76 0.20 -12.48
CA LYS A 118 -3.40 1.49 -12.77
C LYS A 118 -4.59 1.37 -13.73
N SER A 119 -4.43 0.63 -14.82
CA SER A 119 -5.50 0.44 -15.82
C SER A 119 -6.74 -0.25 -15.25
N TYR A 120 -6.56 -1.18 -14.30
CA TYR A 120 -7.69 -1.81 -13.62
C TYR A 120 -8.50 -0.78 -12.83
N ILE A 121 -7.82 0.09 -12.06
CA ILE A 121 -8.47 1.15 -11.26
C ILE A 121 -9.24 2.13 -12.17
N GLU A 122 -8.62 2.56 -13.27
CA GLU A 122 -9.21 3.53 -14.19
C GLU A 122 -10.48 3.00 -14.88
N ASN A 123 -10.46 1.73 -15.25
CA ASN A 123 -11.55 1.10 -16.02
C ASN A 123 -12.65 0.50 -15.14
N ASN A 124 -12.37 0.21 -13.86
CA ASN A 124 -13.30 -0.52 -12.98
C ASN A 124 -13.51 0.19 -11.63
N LYS A 125 -13.72 1.50 -11.67
CA LYS A 125 -13.89 2.34 -10.47
C LYS A 125 -14.95 1.83 -9.50
N ASP A 126 -16.06 1.31 -10.02
CA ASP A 126 -17.15 0.81 -9.19
C ASP A 126 -16.74 -0.46 -8.44
N LEU A 127 -15.98 -1.37 -9.07
CA LEU A 127 -15.44 -2.57 -8.41
C LEU A 127 -14.42 -2.20 -7.34
N VAL A 128 -13.51 -1.27 -7.64
CA VAL A 128 -12.51 -0.79 -6.67
C VAL A 128 -13.18 -0.11 -5.48
N ASN A 129 -14.18 0.74 -5.72
CA ASN A 129 -14.97 1.34 -4.66
C ASN A 129 -15.71 0.29 -3.82
N ARG A 130 -16.22 -0.77 -4.47
CA ARG A 130 -16.86 -1.88 -3.81
C ARG A 130 -15.88 -2.65 -2.90
N MET A 131 -14.68 -2.95 -3.38
CA MET A 131 -13.62 -3.57 -2.58
C MET A 131 -13.38 -2.81 -1.28
N VAL A 132 -13.17 -1.50 -1.38
CA VAL A 132 -12.93 -0.64 -0.20
C VAL A 132 -14.13 -0.61 0.74
N LYS A 133 -15.36 -0.45 0.22
CA LYS A 133 -16.59 -0.40 1.02
C LYS A 133 -16.88 -1.71 1.75
N GLU A 134 -16.47 -2.85 1.19
CA GLU A 134 -16.68 -4.17 1.79
C GLU A 134 -15.51 -4.59 2.72
N GLY A 135 -14.55 -3.69 2.98
CA GLY A 135 -13.50 -3.89 3.97
C GLY A 135 -12.25 -4.61 3.45
N HIS A 136 -12.09 -4.69 2.13
CA HIS A 136 -10.88 -5.23 1.51
C HIS A 136 -9.81 -4.16 1.40
N LEU A 137 -8.53 -4.57 1.34
CA LEU A 137 -7.42 -3.67 1.04
C LEU A 137 -7.20 -3.60 -0.47
N VAL A 138 -7.09 -2.38 -0.98
CA VAL A 138 -6.68 -2.12 -2.38
C VAL A 138 -5.22 -1.69 -2.36
N CYS A 139 -4.37 -2.50 -2.97
CA CYS A 139 -2.92 -2.39 -2.92
C CYS A 139 -2.36 -2.06 -4.31
N ASN A 140 -1.19 -1.45 -4.33
CA ASN A 140 -0.50 -1.09 -5.57
C ASN A 140 0.17 -2.32 -6.21
N HIS A 141 -0.18 -2.62 -7.48
CA HIS A 141 0.45 -3.67 -8.30
C HIS A 141 1.23 -3.07 -9.48
N SER A 142 1.84 -1.94 -9.29
CA SER A 142 2.50 -1.12 -10.29
C SER A 142 1.54 -0.47 -11.34
N LYS A 143 2.08 0.41 -12.17
CA LYS A 143 1.33 1.09 -13.22
C LYS A 143 0.93 0.13 -14.35
N SER A 144 1.88 -0.64 -14.85
CA SER A 144 1.75 -1.43 -16.08
C SER A 144 2.35 -2.82 -16.00
N HIS A 145 2.60 -3.32 -14.78
CA HIS A 145 3.13 -4.67 -14.53
C HIS A 145 4.47 -4.97 -15.23
N VAL A 146 5.33 -3.97 -15.34
CA VAL A 146 6.69 -4.18 -15.86
C VAL A 146 7.58 -4.79 -14.80
N SER A 147 8.61 -5.55 -15.22
CA SER A 147 9.64 -6.00 -14.28
C SER A 147 10.32 -4.81 -13.63
N MET A 148 10.25 -4.72 -12.31
CA MET A 148 10.88 -3.61 -11.57
C MET A 148 12.40 -3.59 -11.75
N ALA A 149 13.03 -4.75 -11.98
CA ALA A 149 14.46 -4.86 -12.29
C ALA A 149 14.84 -4.24 -13.65
N SER A 150 13.87 -4.01 -14.56
CA SER A 150 14.11 -3.31 -15.82
C SER A 150 14.12 -1.78 -15.68
N ILE A 151 13.81 -1.26 -14.48
CA ILE A 151 13.73 0.19 -14.22
C ILE A 151 15.08 0.64 -13.65
N ASP A 152 15.82 1.38 -14.46
CA ASP A 152 17.16 1.90 -14.18
C ASP A 152 17.17 3.35 -13.67
N ASN A 153 15.99 3.98 -13.58
CA ASN A 153 15.84 5.40 -13.25
C ASN A 153 14.67 5.58 -12.28
N ILE A 154 14.92 6.35 -11.22
CA ILE A 154 13.93 6.65 -10.18
C ILE A 154 12.71 7.40 -10.72
N ASP A 155 12.87 8.25 -11.73
CA ASP A 155 11.75 8.99 -12.30
C ASP A 155 10.72 8.04 -12.95
N LYS A 156 11.18 6.94 -13.55
CA LYS A 156 10.32 5.90 -14.09
C LYS A 156 9.54 5.12 -13.02
N ILE A 157 10.06 5.05 -11.78
CA ILE A 157 9.34 4.44 -10.65
C ILE A 157 8.17 5.32 -10.20
N ASN A 158 8.32 6.64 -10.34
CA ASN A 158 7.35 7.64 -9.88
C ASN A 158 6.23 7.92 -10.90
N GLU A 159 6.33 7.43 -12.13
CA GLU A 159 5.31 7.55 -13.17
C GLU A 159 4.10 6.62 -12.95
#